data_1f1d678ebcf0c1bffe70cdc518b8234a
#
_entry.id   1f1d678ebcf0c1bffe70cdc518b8234a
#
_cell.length_a   1.000
_cell.length_b   1.000
_cell.length_c   1.000
_cell.angle_alpha   90.00
_cell.angle_beta   90.00
_cell.angle_gamma   90.00
#
_symmetry.space_group_name_H-M   'P 1'
#
loop_
_entity.id
_entity.type
_entity.pdbx_description
1 polymer ?
#
loop_
_entity_poly.entity_id
_entity_poly.type
_entity_poly.pdbx_seq_one_letter_code
_entity_poly.pdbx_strand_id
1 'polypeptide(L)'
;MSLRFWCNLIGFSVAFDRPETGFAYLDLDGAQVMLEQRNTADDQWVTGPLEAPLGRGINFQIKTPTLRPILDRLAKAGCSLFKEPEEAWYRANTVEFGQRQFLVMDPDGYLLRLIENIGQRAFNDTTKI
;
A
#
# COMPACT_ATOMS: atom_id res chain seq x y z
N MET A 1 12.39 -9.20 6.73
CA MET A 1 10.95 -9.15 7.03
C MET A 1 10.20 -8.21 6.09
N SER A 2 10.67 -7.00 5.90
CA SER A 2 9.99 -6.04 5.00
C SER A 2 10.01 -6.51 3.54
N LEU A 3 11.13 -6.99 3.01
CA LEU A 3 11.19 -7.49 1.64
C LEU A 3 10.20 -8.63 1.41
N ARG A 4 10.06 -9.54 2.38
CA ARG A 4 9.08 -10.62 2.26
C ARG A 4 7.66 -10.08 2.19
N PHE A 5 7.33 -9.10 3.03
CA PHE A 5 6.00 -8.50 3.02
C PHE A 5 5.71 -7.81 1.68
N TRP A 6 6.58 -6.89 1.28
CA TRP A 6 6.36 -6.08 0.08
C TRP A 6 6.42 -6.91 -1.21
N CYS A 7 7.35 -7.85 -1.30
CA CYS A 7 7.54 -8.64 -2.51
C CYS A 7 6.69 -9.90 -2.54
N ASN A 8 6.77 -10.72 -1.50
CA ASN A 8 6.13 -12.04 -1.53
C ASN A 8 4.64 -11.97 -1.22
N LEU A 9 4.20 -11.01 -0.41
CA LEU A 9 2.79 -10.91 -0.02
C LEU A 9 2.05 -9.87 -0.86
N ILE A 10 2.56 -8.65 -0.95
CA ILE A 10 1.91 -7.59 -1.72
C ILE A 10 2.12 -7.78 -3.22
N GLY A 11 3.32 -8.15 -3.64
CA GLY A 11 3.57 -8.46 -5.04
C GLY A 11 4.51 -7.50 -5.76
N PHE A 12 5.24 -6.67 -5.02
CA PHE A 12 6.28 -5.84 -5.63
C PHE A 12 7.43 -6.72 -6.14
N SER A 13 8.10 -6.28 -7.17
CA SER A 13 9.33 -6.90 -7.64
C SER A 13 10.51 -5.97 -7.41
N VAL A 14 11.68 -6.55 -7.16
CA VAL A 14 12.91 -5.79 -7.00
C VAL A 14 13.38 -5.34 -8.37
N ALA A 15 13.33 -4.02 -8.63
CA ALA A 15 13.86 -3.46 -9.86
C ALA A 15 15.39 -3.46 -9.83
N PHE A 16 15.96 -3.07 -8.71
CA PHE A 16 17.39 -3.22 -8.41
C PHE A 16 17.59 -3.10 -6.90
N ASP A 17 18.75 -3.54 -6.43
CA ASP A 17 19.07 -3.47 -5.02
C ASP A 17 20.56 -3.23 -4.79
N ARG A 18 20.90 -2.89 -3.56
CA ARG A 18 22.27 -2.79 -3.08
C ARG A 18 22.31 -3.47 -1.72
N PRO A 19 22.41 -4.83 -1.69
CA PRO A 19 22.37 -5.58 -0.44
C PRO A 19 23.45 -5.15 0.56
N GLU A 20 24.60 -4.71 0.04
CA GLU A 20 25.74 -4.27 0.86
C GLU A 20 25.42 -3.03 1.68
N THR A 21 24.42 -2.24 1.26
CA THR A 21 23.96 -1.07 2.02
C THR A 21 22.54 -1.25 2.57
N GLY A 22 21.97 -2.46 2.44
CA GLY A 22 20.63 -2.74 2.92
C GLY A 22 19.54 -1.99 2.18
N PHE A 23 19.71 -1.81 0.85
CA PHE A 23 18.79 -1.03 0.03
C PHE A 23 18.14 -1.89 -1.05
N ALA A 24 16.84 -1.69 -1.27
CA ALA A 24 16.10 -2.31 -2.37
C ALA A 24 15.12 -1.31 -2.98
N TYR A 25 15.08 -1.26 -4.31
CA TYR A 25 14.15 -0.44 -5.07
C TYR A 25 13.09 -1.35 -5.68
N LEU A 26 11.83 -1.14 -5.29
CA LEU A 26 10.71 -2.02 -5.63
C LEU A 26 9.75 -1.34 -6.57
N ASP A 27 9.10 -2.14 -7.42
CA ASP A 27 8.09 -1.66 -8.37
C ASP A 27 6.92 -2.62 -8.42
N LEU A 28 5.70 -2.05 -8.46
CA LEU A 28 4.46 -2.79 -8.70
C LEU A 28 3.59 -1.96 -9.62
N ASP A 29 3.56 -2.31 -10.90
CA ASP A 29 2.75 -1.64 -11.92
C ASP A 29 2.93 -0.11 -11.91
N GLY A 30 4.17 0.34 -11.71
CA GLY A 30 4.52 1.76 -11.68
C GLY A 30 4.52 2.40 -10.29
N ALA A 31 3.96 1.75 -9.29
CA ALA A 31 4.14 2.19 -7.91
C ALA A 31 5.54 1.81 -7.45
N GLN A 32 6.30 2.79 -7.01
CA GLN A 32 7.71 2.59 -6.66
C GLN A 32 7.93 2.85 -5.18
N VAL A 33 8.65 1.94 -4.54
CA VAL A 33 8.96 2.02 -3.11
C VAL A 33 10.43 1.68 -2.91
N MET A 34 11.10 2.46 -2.10
CA MET A 34 12.48 2.16 -1.71
C MET A 34 12.49 1.70 -0.25
N LEU A 35 13.09 0.55 -0.01
CA LEU A 35 13.33 0.06 1.34
C LEU A 35 14.80 0.21 1.65
N GLU A 36 15.09 0.80 2.80
CA GLU A 36 16.46 0.99 3.25
C GLU A 36 16.56 0.59 4.70
N GLN A 37 17.51 -0.29 5.01
CA GLN A 37 17.75 -0.69 6.38
C GLN A 37 18.27 0.50 7.19
N ARG A 38 17.61 0.77 8.32
CA ARG A 38 18.04 1.85 9.19
C ARG A 38 19.41 1.56 9.78
N ASN A 39 20.32 2.49 9.62
CA ASN A 39 21.63 2.44 10.25
C ASN A 39 21.88 3.78 10.98
N THR A 40 23.08 3.96 11.55
CA THR A 40 23.42 5.19 12.28
C THR A 40 24.11 6.23 11.42
N ALA A 41 24.20 6.00 10.10
CA ALA A 41 24.83 6.96 9.20
C ALA A 41 23.96 8.21 9.04
N ASP A 42 24.59 9.36 8.96
CA ASP A 42 23.89 10.64 8.85
C ASP A 42 23.37 10.92 7.44
N ASP A 43 23.72 10.09 6.46
CA ASP A 43 23.32 10.27 5.07
C ASP A 43 21.91 9.76 4.79
N GLN A 44 21.26 9.12 5.76
CA GLN A 44 19.87 8.69 5.60
C GLN A 44 18.91 9.83 5.89
N TRP A 45 17.88 9.94 5.04
CA TRP A 45 16.91 11.02 5.16
C TRP A 45 15.83 10.67 6.19
N VAL A 46 16.19 10.82 7.46
CA VAL A 46 15.29 10.55 8.58
C VAL A 46 14.94 11.86 9.25
N THR A 47 13.66 12.20 9.25
CA THR A 47 13.20 13.52 9.71
C THR A 47 13.04 13.62 11.23
N GLY A 48 13.09 12.51 11.93
CA GLY A 48 12.96 12.47 13.39
C GLY A 48 13.15 11.06 13.92
N PRO A 49 12.98 10.84 15.23
CA PRO A 49 13.11 9.51 15.80
C PRO A 49 12.15 8.51 15.16
N LEU A 50 12.63 7.31 14.85
CA LEU A 50 11.83 6.25 14.27
C LEU A 50 11.33 5.34 15.39
N GLU A 51 10.05 5.45 15.71
CA GLU A 51 9.39 4.67 16.75
C GLU A 51 8.20 3.92 16.13
N ALA A 52 8.09 2.63 16.42
CA ALA A 52 6.98 1.81 15.92
C ALA A 52 5.68 2.19 16.61
N PRO A 53 4.54 2.16 15.90
CA PRO A 53 4.42 1.95 14.47
C PRO A 53 4.82 3.20 13.69
N LEU A 54 5.60 3.00 12.62
CA LEU A 54 6.00 4.10 11.75
C LEU A 54 4.83 4.51 10.85
N GLY A 55 4.92 5.70 10.25
CA GLY A 55 3.92 6.16 9.27
C GLY A 55 2.56 6.49 9.85
N ARG A 56 2.49 6.85 11.13
CA ARG A 56 1.22 7.25 11.75
C ARG A 56 0.60 8.44 11.05
N GLY A 57 -0.71 8.35 10.77
CA GLY A 57 -1.46 9.45 10.18
C GLY A 57 -1.38 9.51 8.66
N ILE A 58 -0.72 8.55 8.01
CA ILE A 58 -0.63 8.51 6.55
C ILE A 58 -0.96 7.11 6.05
N ASN A 59 -1.56 7.02 4.87
CA ASN A 59 -1.69 5.76 4.17
C ASN A 59 -1.26 5.94 2.72
N PHE A 60 -0.83 4.85 2.09
CA PHE A 60 -0.36 4.86 0.71
C PHE A 60 -1.33 4.04 -0.13
N GLN A 61 -1.93 4.69 -1.13
CA GLN A 61 -2.81 3.98 -2.06
C GLN A 61 -1.99 3.36 -3.17
N ILE A 62 -2.17 2.06 -3.35
CA ILE A 62 -1.47 1.29 -4.37
C ILE A 62 -2.51 0.59 -5.23
N LYS A 63 -2.53 0.94 -6.53
CA LYS A 63 -3.47 0.36 -7.48
C LYS A 63 -2.91 -0.94 -8.04
N THR A 64 -3.74 -1.96 -8.08
CA THR A 64 -3.39 -3.26 -8.66
C THR A 64 -4.50 -3.72 -9.60
N PRO A 65 -4.20 -4.63 -10.55
CA PRO A 65 -5.24 -5.16 -11.43
C PRO A 65 -6.35 -5.91 -10.69
N THR A 66 -5.99 -6.66 -9.66
CA THR A 66 -6.94 -7.41 -8.85
C THR A 66 -6.39 -7.63 -7.44
N LEU A 67 -7.28 -7.60 -6.45
CA LEU A 67 -6.89 -7.78 -5.04
C LEU A 67 -6.82 -9.24 -4.60
N ARG A 68 -7.50 -10.15 -5.29
CA ARG A 68 -7.66 -11.53 -4.82
C ARG A 68 -6.33 -12.22 -4.53
N PRO A 69 -5.33 -12.20 -5.43
CA PRO A 69 -4.07 -12.88 -5.15
C PRO A 69 -3.37 -12.33 -3.90
N ILE A 70 -3.45 -11.02 -3.69
CA ILE A 70 -2.82 -10.37 -2.53
C ILE A 70 -3.53 -10.80 -1.25
N LEU A 71 -4.86 -10.76 -1.24
CA LEU A 71 -5.66 -11.19 -0.10
C LEU A 71 -5.38 -12.65 0.26
N ASP A 72 -5.28 -13.52 -0.74
CA ASP A 72 -5.01 -14.94 -0.52
C ASP A 72 -3.62 -15.15 0.11
N ARG A 73 -2.61 -14.43 -0.38
CA ARG A 73 -1.25 -14.52 0.18
C ARG A 73 -1.19 -14.00 1.61
N LEU A 74 -1.86 -12.88 1.89
CA LEU A 74 -1.90 -12.32 3.25
C LEU A 74 -2.61 -13.26 4.22
N ALA A 75 -3.74 -13.82 3.80
CA ALA A 75 -4.48 -14.79 4.63
C ALA A 75 -3.65 -16.03 4.92
N LYS A 76 -2.98 -16.56 3.90
CA LYS A 76 -2.13 -17.75 4.04
C LYS A 76 -0.95 -17.49 4.96
N ALA A 77 -0.43 -16.27 4.96
CA ALA A 77 0.68 -15.88 5.84
C ALA A 77 0.23 -15.50 7.26
N GLY A 78 -1.07 -15.51 7.53
CA GLY A 78 -1.60 -15.14 8.83
C GLY A 78 -1.54 -13.65 9.13
N CYS A 79 -1.48 -12.81 8.10
CA CYS A 79 -1.46 -11.36 8.27
C CYS A 79 -2.87 -10.83 8.46
N SER A 80 -3.09 -10.14 9.58
CA SER A 80 -4.37 -9.49 9.85
C SER A 80 -4.49 -8.20 9.03
N LEU A 81 -5.70 -7.94 8.53
CA LEU A 81 -5.97 -6.72 7.80
C LEU A 81 -6.34 -5.59 8.76
N PHE A 82 -5.93 -4.38 8.46
CA PHE A 82 -6.38 -3.20 9.19
C PHE A 82 -7.85 -2.93 8.92
N LYS A 83 -8.25 -3.11 7.65
CA LYS A 83 -9.64 -2.98 7.25
C LYS A 83 -9.96 -4.04 6.20
N GLU A 84 -11.07 -4.76 6.41
CA GLU A 84 -11.52 -5.82 5.51
C GLU A 84 -11.89 -5.25 4.13
N PRO A 85 -11.85 -6.09 3.08
CA PRO A 85 -12.22 -5.64 1.74
C PRO A 85 -13.62 -5.04 1.69
N GLU A 86 -13.72 -3.91 1.00
CA GLU A 86 -14.98 -3.21 0.80
C GLU A 86 -15.03 -2.60 -0.59
N GLU A 87 -16.24 -2.38 -1.08
CA GLU A 87 -16.48 -1.61 -2.29
C GLU A 87 -16.80 -0.18 -1.90
N ALA A 88 -16.15 0.79 -2.55
CA ALA A 88 -16.34 2.18 -2.24
C ALA A 88 -16.43 3.02 -3.51
N TRP A 89 -17.26 4.04 -3.47
CA TRP A 89 -17.45 4.97 -4.57
C TRP A 89 -17.15 6.37 -4.09
N TYR A 90 -16.20 7.01 -4.76
CA TYR A 90 -15.71 8.33 -4.35
C TYR A 90 -16.04 9.36 -5.41
N ARG A 91 -16.66 10.45 -4.99
CA ARG A 91 -17.00 11.54 -5.89
C ARG A 91 -15.75 12.30 -6.32
N ALA A 92 -15.64 12.53 -7.63
CA ALA A 92 -14.63 13.41 -8.22
C ALA A 92 -15.35 14.27 -9.26
N ASN A 93 -15.71 15.48 -8.89
CA ASN A 93 -16.49 16.42 -9.70
C ASN A 93 -17.89 15.85 -10.04
N THR A 94 -18.14 15.49 -11.29
CA THR A 94 -19.45 15.02 -11.75
C THR A 94 -19.58 13.51 -11.84
N VAL A 95 -18.52 12.79 -11.47
CA VAL A 95 -18.51 11.32 -11.54
C VAL A 95 -18.15 10.75 -10.19
N GLU A 96 -18.45 9.47 -10.01
CA GLU A 96 -17.94 8.68 -8.90
C GLU A 96 -17.02 7.59 -9.44
N PHE A 97 -15.85 7.46 -8.82
CA PHE A 97 -14.93 6.37 -9.12
C PHE A 97 -15.14 5.24 -8.13
N GLY A 98 -15.34 4.03 -8.63
CA GLY A 98 -15.53 2.86 -7.81
C GLY A 98 -14.26 2.07 -7.68
N GLN A 99 -14.00 1.60 -6.47
CA GLN A 99 -12.86 0.74 -6.20
C GLN A 99 -13.21 -0.28 -5.13
N ARG A 100 -12.60 -1.45 -5.26
CA ARG A 100 -12.55 -2.41 -4.17
C ARG A 100 -11.24 -2.16 -3.46
N GLN A 101 -11.28 -2.12 -2.13
CA GLN A 101 -10.11 -1.75 -1.34
C GLN A 101 -10.03 -2.52 -0.04
N PHE A 102 -8.82 -2.68 0.46
CA PHE A 102 -8.58 -3.11 1.83
C PHE A 102 -7.33 -2.41 2.35
N LEU A 103 -7.15 -2.41 3.67
CA LEU A 103 -5.99 -1.79 4.28
C LEU A 103 -5.21 -2.83 5.10
N VAL A 104 -3.89 -2.75 5.00
CA VAL A 104 -2.99 -3.63 5.74
C VAL A 104 -1.75 -2.83 6.13
N MET A 105 -1.23 -3.12 7.33
CA MET A 105 0.01 -2.50 7.80
C MET A 105 1.20 -3.37 7.41
N ASP A 106 2.29 -2.74 6.98
CA ASP A 106 3.54 -3.45 6.78
C ASP A 106 4.20 -3.76 8.14
N PRO A 107 5.28 -4.55 8.18
CA PRO A 107 5.91 -4.91 9.46
C PRO A 107 6.36 -3.73 10.32
N ASP A 108 6.64 -2.58 9.71
CA ASP A 108 7.09 -1.39 10.44
C ASP A 108 5.94 -0.46 10.83
N GLY A 109 4.72 -0.74 10.39
CA GLY A 109 3.55 0.06 10.74
C GLY A 109 3.11 1.07 9.69
N TYR A 110 3.63 1.00 8.46
CA TYR A 110 3.14 1.82 7.36
C TYR A 110 1.82 1.24 6.85
N LEU A 111 0.81 2.09 6.72
CA LEU A 111 -0.53 1.67 6.30
C LEU A 111 -0.66 1.72 4.78
N LEU A 112 -0.96 0.59 4.18
CA LEU A 112 -1.17 0.45 2.74
C LEU A 112 -2.65 0.32 2.46
N ARG A 113 -3.13 1.07 1.46
CA ARG A 113 -4.48 0.91 0.90
C ARG A 113 -4.35 0.31 -0.49
N LEU A 114 -4.66 -0.98 -0.62
CA LEU A 114 -4.60 -1.68 -1.90
C LEU A 114 -5.95 -1.54 -2.58
N ILE A 115 -5.95 -1.14 -3.85
CA ILE A 115 -7.18 -0.91 -4.58
C ILE A 115 -7.18 -1.62 -5.93
N GLU A 116 -8.38 -2.01 -6.38
CA GLU A 116 -8.64 -2.36 -7.77
C GLU A 116 -9.78 -1.51 -8.28
N ASN A 117 -9.67 -1.03 -9.52
CA ASN A 117 -10.67 -0.19 -10.14
C ASN A 117 -11.86 -1.07 -10.55
N ILE A 118 -13.08 -0.67 -10.17
CA ILE A 118 -14.30 -1.37 -10.58
C ILE A 118 -15.20 -0.51 -11.47
N GLY A 119 -14.71 0.66 -11.90
CA GLY A 119 -15.40 1.48 -12.87
C GLY A 119 -15.69 2.88 -12.37
N GLN A 120 -16.55 3.57 -13.11
CA GLN A 120 -17.03 4.90 -12.73
C GLN A 120 -18.49 5.03 -13.12
N ARG A 121 -19.19 5.94 -12.46
CA ARG A 121 -20.59 6.23 -12.72
C ARG A 121 -20.85 7.71 -12.51
N ALA A 122 -21.97 8.21 -13.09
CA ALA A 122 -22.38 9.58 -12.89
C ALA A 122 -22.75 9.81 -11.42
N PHE A 123 -22.33 10.95 -10.88
CA PHE A 123 -22.77 11.34 -9.55
C PHE A 123 -24.20 11.85 -9.61
N ASN A 124 -25.10 11.19 -8.86
CA ASN A 124 -26.50 11.55 -8.76
C ASN A 124 -26.74 12.11 -7.35
N ASP A 125 -27.00 13.42 -7.28
CA ASP A 125 -27.38 14.05 -6.02
C ASP A 125 -28.86 13.82 -5.78
N THR A 126 -29.18 12.79 -5.02
CA THR A 126 -30.57 12.43 -4.71
C THR A 126 -31.16 13.30 -3.60
N THR A 127 -30.36 14.19 -3.01
CA THR A 127 -30.87 15.10 -1.97
C THR A 127 -31.52 16.36 -2.55
N LYS A 128 -31.36 16.58 -3.84
CA LYS A 128 -32.03 17.68 -4.55
C LYS A 128 -33.43 17.25 -4.94
N ILE A 129 -34.32 17.45 -4.07
CA ILE A 129 -35.75 17.22 -4.35
C ILE A 129 -36.46 18.53 -4.34
#